data_eae15f84aea7ccfa1e12bf4f858e8d87
#
_entry.id   eae15f84aea7ccfa1e12bf4f858e8d87
#
_cell.length_a   1.000
_cell.length_b   1.000
_cell.length_c   1.000
_cell.angle_alpha   90.00
_cell.angle_beta   90.00
_cell.angle_gamma   90.00
#
_symmetry.space_group_name_H-M   'P 1'
#
loop_
_entity.id
_entity.type
_entity.pdbx_description
1 polymer ?
#
loop_
_entity_poly.entity_id
_entity_poly.type
_entity_poly.pdbx_seq_one_letter_code
_entity_poly.pdbx_strand_id
1 'polypeptide(L)'
;MQTNNNVAELYKKFKNEIVSYTNSDIPLWMPGCNNFNNQHIDNSKYEAPKLCAIAVNFLNQLKIKYDPSQEEDGCKYLYHWLNTEAVKSKTSIENTLDLYKELNDIFNEHNDGDHMFDKYRYKMNTHTCKKIDKIIGLYELFNKFESQYVSKPSEVNCTSNCSELFTSYVNECRKLYDYDFCNRLKIFREYHNTFIQKVMRCDGEQYILPPVDKFNIVGIILIPFVLILVTSFIFPILYKFTPVGPWIRHKFGKKKNIWYNINEETDKLINAYEMEEHKSSKQNYNIAYN
;
A
#
# COMPACT_ATOMS: atom_id res chain seq x y z
N MET A 1 -1.65 15.55 10.38
CA MET A 1 -0.29 15.51 10.98
C MET A 1 -0.07 14.41 12.04
N GLN A 2 -1.10 13.64 12.38
CA GLN A 2 -1.03 12.59 13.44
C GLN A 2 -0.64 11.18 12.93
N THR A 3 -0.67 10.91 11.62
CA THR A 3 -0.49 9.57 11.07
C THR A 3 0.97 9.12 10.94
N ASN A 4 1.93 10.03 10.82
CA ASN A 4 3.32 9.68 10.51
C ASN A 4 4.12 9.19 11.73
N ASN A 5 3.82 9.72 12.93
CA ASN A 5 4.44 9.22 14.18
C ASN A 5 3.95 7.81 14.54
N ASN A 6 2.83 7.38 13.98
CA ASN A 6 2.20 6.11 14.32
C ASN A 6 3.01 4.89 13.82
N VAL A 7 3.60 4.96 12.62
CA VAL A 7 4.34 3.82 12.01
C VAL A 7 5.64 3.53 12.78
N ALA A 8 6.41 4.56 13.13
CA ALA A 8 7.65 4.40 13.88
C ALA A 8 7.40 3.81 15.27
N GLU A 9 6.41 4.35 15.99
CA GLU A 9 6.00 3.84 17.29
C GLU A 9 5.43 2.42 17.21
N LEU A 10 4.74 2.10 16.11
CA LEU A 10 4.22 0.77 15.84
C LEU A 10 5.36 -0.25 15.70
N TYR A 11 6.39 0.05 14.91
CA TYR A 11 7.56 -0.82 14.77
C TYR A 11 8.34 -0.99 16.08
N LYS A 12 8.43 0.07 16.91
CA LYS A 12 9.00 -0.05 18.27
C LYS A 12 8.19 -1.02 19.14
N LYS A 13 6.86 -0.94 19.08
CA LYS A 13 5.96 -1.84 19.81
C LYS A 13 6.15 -3.29 19.35
N PHE A 14 6.17 -3.55 18.05
CA PHE A 14 6.41 -4.88 17.50
C PHE A 14 7.76 -5.45 17.92
N LYS A 15 8.81 -4.62 17.88
CA LYS A 15 10.13 -5.01 18.37
C LYS A 15 10.11 -5.42 19.83
N ASN A 16 9.51 -4.58 20.68
CA ASN A 16 9.43 -4.84 22.11
C ASN A 16 8.60 -6.10 22.42
N GLU A 17 7.53 -6.33 21.67
CA GLU A 17 6.71 -7.54 21.78
C GLU A 17 7.55 -8.80 21.48
N ILE A 18 8.22 -8.84 20.34
CA ILE A 18 9.09 -10.00 19.99
C ILE A 18 10.23 -10.15 21.00
N VAL A 19 10.89 -9.06 21.41
CA VAL A 19 11.97 -9.08 22.39
C VAL A 19 11.48 -9.63 23.75
N SER A 20 10.26 -9.35 24.14
CA SER A 20 9.69 -9.89 25.37
C SER A 20 9.63 -11.43 25.37
N TYR A 21 9.31 -12.03 24.22
CA TYR A 21 9.31 -13.50 24.06
C TYR A 21 10.72 -14.08 23.92
N THR A 22 11.65 -13.36 23.30
CA THR A 22 13.03 -13.85 23.15
C THR A 22 13.78 -13.91 24.47
N ASN A 23 13.51 -12.97 25.39
CA ASN A 23 14.19 -12.82 26.69
C ASN A 23 13.48 -13.56 27.82
N SER A 24 12.32 -14.15 27.59
CA SER A 24 11.63 -14.92 28.62
C SER A 24 12.35 -16.25 28.87
N ASP A 25 12.72 -16.49 30.10
CA ASP A 25 13.21 -17.83 30.58
C ASP A 25 12.06 -18.84 30.72
N ILE A 26 10.83 -18.37 30.59
CA ILE A 26 9.65 -19.25 30.65
C ILE A 26 9.57 -20.02 29.35
N PRO A 27 9.46 -21.35 29.37
CA PRO A 27 9.22 -22.15 28.19
C PRO A 27 7.98 -21.62 27.48
N LEU A 28 8.16 -21.03 26.32
CA LEU A 28 7.04 -20.59 25.45
C LEU A 28 6.41 -21.87 24.89
N TRP A 29 5.49 -22.48 25.69
CA TRP A 29 4.72 -23.60 25.18
C TRP A 29 3.67 -23.06 24.20
N MET A 30 3.73 -23.55 22.97
CA MET A 30 2.76 -23.23 21.94
C MET A 30 2.37 -24.52 21.21
N PRO A 31 1.07 -24.85 21.15
CA PRO A 31 0.61 -25.98 20.36
C PRO A 31 1.16 -25.91 18.93
N GLY A 32 1.55 -27.05 18.36
CA GLY A 32 2.11 -27.12 17.01
C GLY A 32 3.61 -26.81 16.92
N CYS A 33 4.21 -26.14 17.90
CA CYS A 33 5.62 -25.74 17.84
C CYS A 33 6.58 -26.80 18.45
N ASN A 34 6.10 -27.73 19.27
CA ASN A 34 6.99 -28.69 20.00
C ASN A 34 7.86 -29.55 19.10
N ASN A 35 7.31 -29.95 17.94
CA ASN A 35 8.01 -30.77 16.95
C ASN A 35 8.38 -29.99 15.71
N PHE A 36 8.28 -28.65 15.78
CA PHE A 36 8.60 -27.79 14.65
C PHE A 36 10.08 -27.95 14.29
N ASN A 37 10.33 -28.25 13.03
CA ASN A 37 11.66 -28.30 12.44
C ASN A 37 11.56 -27.82 10.98
N ASN A 38 12.48 -26.97 10.56
CA ASN A 38 12.52 -26.46 9.21
C ASN A 38 13.96 -26.43 8.72
N GLN A 39 14.19 -26.91 7.50
CA GLN A 39 15.53 -27.03 6.90
C GLN A 39 16.26 -25.68 6.73
N HIS A 40 15.54 -24.55 6.85
CA HIS A 40 16.12 -23.22 6.70
C HIS A 40 16.59 -22.62 8.04
N ILE A 41 16.42 -23.34 9.15
CA ILE A 41 16.70 -22.85 10.51
C ILE A 41 18.10 -23.26 11.02
N ASP A 42 18.86 -24.08 10.32
CA ASP A 42 20.16 -24.63 10.78
C ASP A 42 21.15 -23.58 11.29
N ASN A 43 21.01 -22.30 10.86
CA ASN A 43 21.79 -21.15 11.31
C ASN A 43 20.98 -20.15 12.14
N SER A 44 19.84 -20.55 12.67
CA SER A 44 18.98 -19.71 13.50
C SER A 44 19.69 -19.32 14.83
N LYS A 45 19.33 -18.13 15.33
CA LYS A 45 19.69 -17.67 16.67
C LYS A 45 18.96 -18.47 17.77
N TYR A 46 17.83 -19.06 17.43
CA TYR A 46 16.93 -19.76 18.34
C TYR A 46 16.76 -21.21 17.88
N GLU A 47 16.50 -22.09 18.82
CA GLU A 47 16.06 -23.46 18.52
C GLU A 47 14.70 -23.41 17.79
N ALA A 48 14.46 -24.37 16.89
CA ALA A 48 13.28 -24.37 16.03
C ALA A 48 11.95 -24.27 16.80
N PRO A 49 11.70 -25.03 17.88
CA PRO A 49 10.48 -24.89 18.67
C PRO A 49 10.33 -23.51 19.32
N LYS A 50 11.42 -22.91 19.79
CA LYS A 50 11.41 -21.59 20.40
C LYS A 50 11.12 -20.50 19.35
N LEU A 51 11.74 -20.58 18.17
CA LEU A 51 11.49 -19.68 17.06
C LEU A 51 10.01 -19.72 16.65
N CYS A 52 9.47 -20.93 16.48
CA CYS A 52 8.05 -21.13 16.18
C CYS A 52 7.16 -20.49 17.26
N ALA A 53 7.42 -20.78 18.52
CA ALA A 53 6.62 -20.23 19.62
C ALA A 53 6.66 -18.70 19.67
N ILE A 54 7.81 -18.06 19.41
CA ILE A 54 7.92 -16.59 19.33
C ILE A 54 7.03 -16.05 18.20
N ALA A 55 7.14 -16.62 17.00
CA ALA A 55 6.39 -16.16 15.83
C ALA A 55 4.89 -16.33 16.01
N VAL A 56 4.43 -17.50 16.47
CA VAL A 56 3.00 -17.78 16.67
C VAL A 56 2.42 -16.93 17.80
N ASN A 57 3.15 -16.72 18.90
CA ASN A 57 2.71 -15.79 19.96
C ASN A 57 2.60 -14.36 19.45
N PHE A 58 3.54 -13.91 18.62
CA PHE A 58 3.47 -12.59 18.02
C PHE A 58 2.23 -12.44 17.13
N LEU A 59 1.92 -13.43 16.28
CA LEU A 59 0.69 -13.44 15.47
C LEU A 59 -0.57 -13.42 16.34
N ASN A 60 -0.59 -14.16 17.46
CA ASN A 60 -1.68 -14.11 18.44
C ASN A 60 -1.86 -12.68 19.01
N GLN A 61 -0.78 -12.00 19.35
CA GLN A 61 -0.86 -10.62 19.83
C GLN A 61 -1.34 -9.65 18.72
N LEU A 62 -0.95 -9.86 17.48
CA LEU A 62 -1.49 -9.09 16.35
C LEU A 62 -3.01 -9.23 16.27
N LYS A 63 -3.52 -10.46 16.39
CA LYS A 63 -4.97 -10.73 16.37
C LYS A 63 -5.72 -10.04 17.52
N ILE A 64 -5.13 -9.98 18.70
CA ILE A 64 -5.82 -9.51 19.92
C ILE A 64 -5.72 -8.00 20.11
N LYS A 65 -4.58 -7.38 19.77
CA LYS A 65 -4.26 -6.01 20.18
C LYS A 65 -4.31 -4.98 19.08
N TYR A 66 -4.30 -5.41 17.81
CA TYR A 66 -4.09 -4.50 16.70
C TYR A 66 -5.27 -4.49 15.73
N ASP A 67 -5.50 -3.37 15.07
CA ASP A 67 -6.52 -3.25 14.04
C ASP A 67 -6.01 -3.76 12.68
N PRO A 68 -6.91 -4.02 11.70
CA PRO A 68 -6.53 -4.58 10.41
C PRO A 68 -5.48 -3.78 9.62
N SER A 69 -5.36 -2.47 9.85
CA SER A 69 -4.34 -1.65 9.19
C SER A 69 -2.96 -1.87 9.81
N GLN A 70 -2.90 -2.15 11.11
CA GLN A 70 -1.68 -2.44 11.86
C GLN A 70 -1.26 -3.91 11.74
N GLU A 71 -2.21 -4.83 11.56
CA GLU A 71 -1.93 -6.25 11.32
C GLU A 71 -1.02 -6.46 10.10
N GLU A 72 -1.30 -5.77 8.99
CA GLU A 72 -0.47 -5.88 7.78
C GLU A 72 0.98 -5.47 8.05
N ASP A 73 1.19 -4.37 8.77
CA ASP A 73 2.53 -3.91 9.13
C ASP A 73 3.19 -4.85 10.16
N GLY A 74 2.41 -5.48 11.04
CA GLY A 74 2.90 -6.52 11.96
C GLY A 74 3.37 -7.77 11.24
N CYS A 75 2.61 -8.26 10.26
CA CYS A 75 3.00 -9.38 9.42
C CYS A 75 4.30 -9.10 8.64
N LYS A 76 4.46 -7.88 8.11
CA LYS A 76 5.68 -7.42 7.46
C LYS A 76 6.85 -7.35 8.45
N TYR A 77 6.59 -6.91 9.68
CA TYR A 77 7.61 -6.85 10.73
C TYR A 77 8.07 -8.23 11.16
N LEU A 78 7.17 -9.19 11.32
CA LEU A 78 7.52 -10.58 11.61
C LEU A 78 8.42 -11.17 10.52
N TYR A 79 8.07 -10.98 9.24
CA TYR A 79 8.92 -11.40 8.13
C TYR A 79 10.33 -10.77 8.24
N HIS A 80 10.40 -9.46 8.45
CA HIS A 80 11.67 -8.73 8.59
C HIS A 80 12.53 -9.28 9.75
N TRP A 81 11.90 -9.51 10.90
CA TRP A 81 12.57 -10.10 12.07
C TRP A 81 13.11 -11.50 11.76
N LEU A 82 12.34 -12.35 11.11
CA LEU A 82 12.79 -13.68 10.66
C LEU A 82 14.03 -13.55 9.76
N ASN A 83 13.98 -12.65 8.78
CA ASN A 83 15.04 -12.49 7.80
C ASN A 83 16.34 -11.90 8.37
N THR A 84 16.23 -10.96 9.32
CA THR A 84 17.37 -10.17 9.79
C THR A 84 17.93 -10.62 11.13
N GLU A 85 17.07 -11.04 12.05
CA GLU A 85 17.48 -11.35 13.42
C GLU A 85 17.39 -12.82 13.79
N ALA A 86 16.36 -13.52 13.32
CA ALA A 86 16.12 -14.91 13.73
C ALA A 86 16.98 -15.91 12.96
N VAL A 87 17.00 -15.80 11.63
CA VAL A 87 17.77 -16.67 10.74
C VAL A 87 19.02 -15.92 10.31
N LYS A 88 20.14 -16.16 10.97
CA LYS A 88 21.40 -15.40 10.73
C LYS A 88 21.79 -15.42 9.25
N SER A 89 21.40 -14.40 8.53
CA SER A 89 21.98 -13.71 7.38
C SER A 89 22.56 -14.47 6.17
N LYS A 90 22.23 -15.73 5.92
CA LYS A 90 22.57 -16.42 4.66
C LYS A 90 21.41 -17.15 4.01
N THR A 91 20.25 -17.01 4.59
CA THR A 91 19.02 -17.59 4.03
C THR A 91 18.51 -16.70 2.91
N SER A 92 18.06 -17.29 1.82
CA SER A 92 17.44 -16.51 0.73
C SER A 92 16.10 -15.94 1.20
N ILE A 93 15.65 -14.87 0.54
CA ILE A 93 14.33 -14.27 0.81
C ILE A 93 13.24 -15.33 0.61
N GLU A 94 13.38 -16.18 -0.39
CA GLU A 94 12.47 -17.29 -0.69
C GLU A 94 12.37 -18.25 0.50
N ASN A 95 13.49 -18.66 1.05
CA ASN A 95 13.53 -19.56 2.21
C ASN A 95 12.90 -18.93 3.46
N THR A 96 13.14 -17.63 3.68
CA THR A 96 12.48 -16.88 4.77
C THR A 96 10.98 -16.76 4.54
N LEU A 97 10.54 -16.57 3.31
CA LEU A 97 9.11 -16.57 2.98
C LEU A 97 8.45 -17.93 3.20
N ASP A 98 9.13 -19.00 2.87
CA ASP A 98 8.62 -20.35 3.10
C ASP A 98 8.54 -20.66 4.59
N LEU A 99 9.56 -20.27 5.37
CA LEU A 99 9.51 -20.32 6.83
C LEU A 99 8.34 -19.50 7.40
N TYR A 100 8.15 -18.27 6.91
CA TYR A 100 7.04 -17.42 7.34
C TYR A 100 5.67 -18.07 7.05
N LYS A 101 5.51 -18.69 5.88
CA LYS A 101 4.27 -19.40 5.50
C LYS A 101 3.98 -20.56 6.44
N GLU A 102 4.99 -21.40 6.72
CA GLU A 102 4.85 -22.54 7.63
C GLU A 102 4.45 -22.10 9.03
N LEU A 103 5.06 -21.03 9.56
CA LEU A 103 4.71 -20.46 10.86
C LEU A 103 3.28 -19.90 10.88
N ASN A 104 2.83 -19.28 9.79
CA ASN A 104 1.46 -18.82 9.65
C ASN A 104 0.46 -19.98 9.53
N ASP A 105 0.83 -21.07 8.89
CA ASP A 105 -0.02 -22.27 8.78
C ASP A 105 -0.19 -22.92 10.16
N ILE A 106 0.88 -23.00 10.98
CA ILE A 106 0.80 -23.47 12.39
C ILE A 106 -0.11 -22.54 13.21
N PHE A 107 0.00 -21.20 13.02
CA PHE A 107 -0.92 -20.27 13.67
C PHE A 107 -2.38 -20.56 13.29
N ASN A 108 -2.67 -20.76 12.01
CA ASN A 108 -4.02 -21.04 11.51
C ASN A 108 -4.59 -22.34 12.11
N GLU A 109 -3.80 -23.42 12.14
CA GLU A 109 -4.22 -24.71 12.69
C GLU A 109 -4.61 -24.65 14.18
N HIS A 110 -3.98 -23.74 14.95
CA HIS A 110 -4.16 -23.61 16.39
C HIS A 110 -5.03 -22.43 16.82
N ASN A 111 -5.62 -21.70 15.86
CA ASN A 111 -6.54 -20.58 16.07
C ASN A 111 -7.88 -20.80 15.34
N ASP A 112 -8.45 -21.99 15.49
CA ASP A 112 -9.76 -22.39 14.94
C ASP A 112 -9.86 -22.28 13.39
N GLY A 113 -8.72 -22.38 12.68
CA GLY A 113 -8.67 -22.26 11.22
C GLY A 113 -8.94 -20.84 10.72
N ASP A 114 -8.70 -19.84 11.57
CA ASP A 114 -8.88 -18.44 11.21
C ASP A 114 -7.70 -17.97 10.34
N HIS A 115 -7.89 -18.02 9.02
CA HIS A 115 -6.90 -17.65 8.01
C HIS A 115 -6.75 -16.14 7.84
N MET A 116 -6.87 -15.37 8.92
CA MET A 116 -6.97 -13.91 8.89
C MET A 116 -5.74 -13.21 8.30
N PHE A 117 -4.54 -13.80 8.47
CA PHE A 117 -3.30 -13.22 7.96
C PHE A 117 -2.91 -13.71 6.57
N ASP A 118 -3.60 -14.69 5.98
CA ASP A 118 -3.31 -15.22 4.65
C ASP A 118 -3.40 -14.14 3.58
N LYS A 119 -4.35 -13.20 3.71
CA LYS A 119 -4.49 -12.04 2.81
C LYS A 119 -3.21 -11.19 2.72
N TYR A 120 -2.41 -11.12 3.80
CA TYR A 120 -1.14 -10.39 3.83
C TYR A 120 0.00 -11.26 3.30
N ARG A 121 -0.01 -12.55 3.61
CA ARG A 121 0.94 -13.55 3.09
C ARG A 121 0.97 -13.56 1.55
N TYR A 122 -0.19 -13.55 0.90
CA TYR A 122 -0.28 -13.54 -0.56
C TYR A 122 0.29 -12.27 -1.21
N LYS A 123 0.39 -11.16 -0.48
CA LYS A 123 1.01 -9.92 -0.96
C LYS A 123 2.54 -9.94 -0.86
N MET A 124 3.11 -10.86 -0.09
CA MET A 124 4.54 -10.96 0.12
C MET A 124 5.18 -11.80 -0.99
N ASN A 125 6.08 -11.19 -1.72
CA ASN A 125 6.95 -11.83 -2.72
C ASN A 125 8.36 -11.25 -2.57
N THR A 126 9.34 -11.85 -3.23
CA THR A 126 10.74 -11.46 -3.17
C THR A 126 10.97 -9.95 -3.36
N HIS A 127 10.27 -9.34 -4.31
CA HIS A 127 10.41 -7.91 -4.59
C HIS A 127 9.82 -7.04 -3.47
N THR A 128 8.63 -7.40 -2.97
CA THR A 128 7.98 -6.70 -1.85
C THR A 128 8.80 -6.85 -0.57
N CYS A 129 9.31 -8.06 -0.29
CA CYS A 129 10.10 -8.34 0.90
C CYS A 129 11.42 -7.54 0.95
N LYS A 130 12.12 -7.39 -0.18
CA LYS A 130 13.30 -6.51 -0.25
C LYS A 130 13.00 -5.07 0.18
N LYS A 131 11.83 -4.56 -0.18
CA LYS A 131 11.42 -3.20 0.19
C LYS A 131 11.00 -3.10 1.65
N ILE A 132 10.31 -4.13 2.16
CA ILE A 132 9.96 -4.24 3.57
C ILE A 132 11.23 -4.14 4.43
N ASP A 133 12.25 -4.95 4.12
CA ASP A 133 13.52 -4.94 4.83
C ASP A 133 14.21 -3.57 4.81
N LYS A 134 14.19 -2.90 3.66
CA LYS A 134 14.76 -1.55 3.54
C LYS A 134 14.04 -0.52 4.40
N ILE A 135 12.71 -0.53 4.38
CA ILE A 135 11.91 0.44 5.14
C ILE A 135 12.04 0.19 6.64
N ILE A 136 11.86 -1.06 7.10
CA ILE A 136 11.94 -1.38 8.52
C ILE A 136 13.36 -1.13 9.03
N GLY A 137 14.38 -1.53 8.25
CA GLY A 137 15.78 -1.28 8.57
C GLY A 137 16.11 0.20 8.75
N LEU A 138 15.52 1.11 7.94
CA LEU A 138 15.66 2.55 8.15
C LEU A 138 15.08 3.00 9.50
N TYR A 139 13.89 2.52 9.85
CA TYR A 139 13.27 2.83 11.14
C TYR A 139 14.09 2.29 12.31
N GLU A 140 14.64 1.09 12.20
CA GLU A 140 15.49 0.52 13.25
C GLU A 140 16.79 1.28 13.46
N LEU A 141 17.46 1.66 12.37
CA LEU A 141 18.66 2.52 12.44
C LEU A 141 18.34 3.87 13.08
N PHE A 142 17.23 4.46 12.71
CA PHE A 142 16.81 5.74 13.25
C PHE A 142 16.38 5.65 14.72
N ASN A 143 15.67 4.60 15.11
CA ASN A 143 15.31 4.33 16.49
C ASN A 143 16.54 4.16 17.39
N LYS A 144 17.62 3.54 16.86
CA LYS A 144 18.90 3.46 17.58
C LYS A 144 19.50 4.84 17.78
N PHE A 145 19.48 5.69 16.76
CA PHE A 145 19.94 7.09 16.85
C PHE A 145 19.11 7.88 17.87
N GLU A 146 17.76 7.81 17.84
CA GLU A 146 16.88 8.45 18.83
C GLU A 146 17.23 8.02 20.25
N SER A 147 17.42 6.73 20.49
CA SER A 147 17.73 6.18 21.80
C SER A 147 19.08 6.67 22.32
N GLN A 148 20.09 6.80 21.46
CA GLN A 148 21.38 7.37 21.79
C GLN A 148 21.26 8.86 22.14
N TYR A 149 20.45 9.62 21.40
CA TYR A 149 20.22 11.02 21.65
C TYR A 149 19.55 11.23 23.02
N VAL A 150 18.54 10.43 23.35
CA VAL A 150 17.83 10.52 24.65
C VAL A 150 18.77 10.19 25.82
N SER A 151 19.64 9.18 25.65
CA SER A 151 20.53 8.72 26.71
C SER A 151 21.76 9.63 26.90
N LYS A 152 22.34 10.15 25.81
CA LYS A 152 23.57 10.96 25.84
C LYS A 152 23.55 12.07 24.76
N PRO A 153 22.78 13.15 24.96
CA PRO A 153 22.62 14.20 23.94
C PRO A 153 23.93 14.86 23.49
N SER A 154 24.93 14.92 24.39
CA SER A 154 26.22 15.58 24.10
C SER A 154 27.16 14.78 23.18
N GLU A 155 26.95 13.45 23.08
CA GLU A 155 27.84 12.55 22.32
C GLU A 155 27.30 12.18 20.94
N VAL A 156 26.08 12.64 20.59
CA VAL A 156 25.42 12.22 19.35
C VAL A 156 26.03 12.91 18.13
N ASN A 157 26.43 12.10 17.16
CA ASN A 157 26.78 12.58 15.83
C ASN A 157 25.50 12.74 14.99
N CYS A 158 25.21 13.95 14.54
CA CYS A 158 24.02 14.27 13.75
C CYS A 158 23.97 13.60 12.36
N THR A 159 25.10 13.16 11.84
CA THR A 159 25.17 12.35 10.62
C THR A 159 24.81 10.91 10.94
N SER A 160 23.54 10.57 10.78
CA SER A 160 23.10 9.19 10.90
C SER A 160 23.42 8.41 9.61
N ASN A 161 23.83 7.15 9.72
CA ASN A 161 23.96 6.23 8.58
C ASN A 161 22.64 6.10 7.78
N CYS A 162 21.54 6.61 8.29
CA CYS A 162 20.24 6.64 7.63
C CYS A 162 20.25 7.52 6.36
N SER A 163 21.03 8.62 6.32
CA SER A 163 20.99 9.58 5.21
C SER A 163 21.48 8.97 3.89
N GLU A 164 22.57 8.24 3.93
CA GLU A 164 23.13 7.59 2.74
C GLU A 164 22.20 6.48 2.22
N LEU A 165 21.72 5.61 3.12
CA LEU A 165 20.79 4.55 2.78
C LEU A 165 19.47 5.12 2.25
N PHE A 166 18.92 6.15 2.91
CA PHE A 166 17.72 6.82 2.45
C PHE A 166 17.88 7.37 1.03
N THR A 167 18.99 8.06 0.76
CA THR A 167 19.27 8.63 -0.58
C THR A 167 19.37 7.54 -1.63
N SER A 168 20.02 6.42 -1.31
CA SER A 168 20.08 5.25 -2.18
C SER A 168 18.68 4.69 -2.50
N TYR A 169 17.85 4.53 -1.48
CA TYR A 169 16.48 4.00 -1.63
C TYR A 169 15.55 4.96 -2.39
N VAL A 170 15.72 6.27 -2.19
CA VAL A 170 15.01 7.29 -2.98
C VAL A 170 15.39 7.19 -4.46
N ASN A 171 16.65 6.99 -4.79
CA ASN A 171 17.07 6.81 -6.18
C ASN A 171 16.50 5.53 -6.78
N GLU A 172 16.45 4.46 -6.00
CA GLU A 172 15.82 3.19 -6.44
C GLU A 172 14.32 3.34 -6.68
N CYS A 173 13.57 3.91 -5.74
CA CYS A 173 12.13 4.08 -5.89
C CYS A 173 11.77 4.96 -7.11
N ARG A 174 12.57 6.00 -7.38
CA ARG A 174 12.40 6.88 -8.53
C ARG A 174 12.68 6.15 -9.86
N LYS A 175 13.72 5.33 -9.88
CA LYS A 175 14.11 4.56 -11.07
C LYS A 175 13.08 3.51 -11.45
N LEU A 176 12.46 2.89 -10.44
CA LEU A 176 11.48 1.83 -10.63
C LEU A 176 10.03 2.32 -10.70
N TYR A 177 9.81 3.65 -10.49
CA TYR A 177 8.46 4.25 -10.41
C TYR A 177 7.55 3.54 -9.38
N ASP A 178 8.14 3.08 -8.27
CA ASP A 178 7.45 2.35 -7.23
C ASP A 178 6.75 3.30 -6.26
N TYR A 179 5.49 3.53 -6.51
CA TYR A 179 4.69 4.48 -5.73
C TYR A 179 4.63 4.13 -4.24
N ASP A 180 4.37 2.87 -3.89
CA ASP A 180 4.23 2.45 -2.49
C ASP A 180 5.55 2.58 -1.72
N PHE A 181 6.64 2.14 -2.32
CA PHE A 181 7.97 2.26 -1.72
C PHE A 181 8.36 3.73 -1.55
N CYS A 182 8.16 4.56 -2.57
CA CYS A 182 8.42 6.00 -2.50
C CYS A 182 7.55 6.67 -1.42
N ASN A 183 6.28 6.30 -1.29
CA ASN A 183 5.39 6.86 -0.29
C ASN A 183 5.83 6.49 1.14
N ARG A 184 6.26 5.25 1.38
CA ARG A 184 6.83 4.85 2.68
C ARG A 184 8.13 5.60 3.01
N LEU A 185 8.96 5.89 2.01
CA LEU A 185 10.15 6.74 2.19
C LEU A 185 9.77 8.19 2.52
N LYS A 186 8.69 8.74 1.95
CA LYS A 186 8.17 10.07 2.33
C LYS A 186 7.75 10.12 3.79
N ILE A 187 6.99 9.12 4.24
CA ILE A 187 6.55 9.01 5.63
C ILE A 187 7.76 8.95 6.58
N PHE A 188 8.75 8.12 6.26
CA PHE A 188 9.99 8.03 7.03
C PHE A 188 10.74 9.37 7.05
N ARG A 189 10.88 10.05 5.92
CA ARG A 189 11.52 11.37 5.81
C ARG A 189 10.85 12.40 6.72
N GLU A 190 9.53 12.47 6.71
CA GLU A 190 8.79 13.42 7.55
C GLU A 190 9.01 13.13 9.04
N TYR A 191 8.99 11.86 9.43
CA TYR A 191 9.27 11.46 10.80
C TYR A 191 10.70 11.84 11.22
N HIS A 192 11.71 11.46 10.43
CA HIS A 192 13.12 11.79 10.66
C HIS A 192 13.33 13.31 10.75
N ASN A 193 12.88 14.06 9.76
CA ASN A 193 13.11 15.50 9.69
C ASN A 193 12.40 16.24 10.83
N THR A 194 11.21 15.80 11.23
CA THR A 194 10.50 16.36 12.39
C THR A 194 11.28 16.14 13.69
N PHE A 195 11.93 15.00 13.85
CA PHE A 195 12.78 14.74 15.01
C PHE A 195 14.04 15.61 14.97
N ILE A 196 14.77 15.61 13.84
CA ILE A 196 16.02 16.38 13.67
C ILE A 196 15.80 17.87 13.95
N GLN A 197 14.69 18.45 13.49
CA GLN A 197 14.35 19.85 13.77
C GLN A 197 14.12 20.15 15.26
N LYS A 198 13.76 19.15 16.06
CA LYS A 198 13.60 19.29 17.51
C LYS A 198 14.92 19.16 18.27
N VAL A 199 15.96 18.63 17.61
CA VAL A 199 17.26 18.38 18.20
C VAL A 199 18.14 19.61 17.99
N MET A 200 18.18 20.49 18.98
CA MET A 200 18.89 21.79 18.91
C MET A 200 20.34 21.69 18.42
N ARG A 201 21.02 20.58 18.65
CA ARG A 201 22.42 20.36 18.23
C ARG A 201 22.56 19.99 16.76
N CYS A 202 21.51 19.45 16.16
CA CYS A 202 21.49 19.01 14.76
C CYS A 202 20.75 20.02 13.87
N ASP A 203 20.82 21.31 14.22
CA ASP A 203 20.21 22.36 13.40
C ASP A 203 21.08 22.62 12.16
N GLY A 204 20.50 22.46 11.00
CA GLY A 204 21.13 22.68 9.71
C GLY A 204 20.53 21.84 8.58
N GLU A 205 20.43 22.44 7.40
CA GLU A 205 19.87 21.77 6.19
C GLU A 205 20.59 20.47 5.84
N GLN A 206 21.88 20.37 6.17
CA GLN A 206 22.73 19.20 5.91
C GLN A 206 22.27 17.93 6.63
N TYR A 207 21.46 18.05 7.71
CA TYR A 207 20.94 16.92 8.46
C TYR A 207 19.52 16.54 8.05
N ILE A 208 18.91 17.33 7.20
CA ILE A 208 17.56 17.11 6.69
C ILE A 208 17.60 16.16 5.50
N LEU A 209 16.81 15.10 5.55
CA LEU A 209 16.68 14.18 4.42
C LEU A 209 16.05 14.87 3.21
N PRO A 210 16.61 14.64 2.00
CA PRO A 210 16.14 15.30 0.79
C PRO A 210 14.72 14.83 0.41
N PRO A 211 13.99 15.62 -0.41
CA PRO A 211 12.66 15.24 -0.87
C PRO A 211 12.71 13.96 -1.71
N VAL A 212 11.71 13.11 -1.54
CA VAL A 212 11.59 11.85 -2.31
C VAL A 212 11.19 12.14 -3.75
N ASP A 213 10.26 13.08 -3.97
CA ASP A 213 9.82 13.45 -5.32
C ASP A 213 10.82 14.39 -5.99
N LYS A 214 11.30 13.97 -7.16
CA LYS A 214 11.91 14.89 -8.13
C LYS A 214 10.88 15.50 -9.08
N PHE A 215 9.63 15.04 -8.99
CA PHE A 215 8.62 15.51 -9.91
C PHE A 215 8.35 16.98 -9.64
N ASN A 216 8.73 17.79 -10.60
CA ASN A 216 8.25 19.16 -10.70
C ASN A 216 6.72 19.05 -10.91
N ILE A 217 5.95 19.16 -9.83
CA ILE A 217 4.47 19.13 -9.86
C ILE A 217 3.96 20.11 -10.91
N VAL A 218 4.66 21.22 -11.07
CA VAL A 218 4.43 22.23 -12.11
C VAL A 218 4.51 21.60 -13.50
N GLY A 219 5.49 20.73 -13.79
CA GLY A 219 5.61 20.04 -15.08
C GLY A 219 4.47 19.06 -15.34
N ILE A 220 4.05 18.31 -14.34
CA ILE A 220 2.95 17.32 -14.48
C ILE A 220 1.62 18.02 -14.72
N ILE A 221 1.39 19.18 -14.13
CA ILE A 221 0.17 19.98 -14.34
C ILE A 221 0.28 20.81 -15.61
N LEU A 222 1.40 21.48 -15.88
CA LEU A 222 1.57 22.34 -17.04
C LEU A 222 1.55 21.59 -18.37
N ILE A 223 2.14 20.39 -18.47
CA ILE A 223 2.19 19.64 -19.73
C ILE A 223 0.78 19.32 -20.27
N PRO A 224 -0.15 18.71 -19.54
CA PRO A 224 -1.49 18.49 -20.05
C PRO A 224 -2.25 19.80 -20.31
N PHE A 225 -2.02 20.85 -19.51
CA PHE A 225 -2.65 22.15 -19.73
C PHE A 225 -2.17 22.79 -21.03
N VAL A 226 -0.87 22.78 -21.31
CA VAL A 226 -0.29 23.27 -22.56
C VAL A 226 -0.79 22.44 -23.74
N LEU A 227 -0.87 21.11 -23.62
CA LEU A 227 -1.41 20.25 -24.67
C LEU A 227 -2.88 20.58 -24.98
N ILE A 228 -3.71 20.81 -23.97
CA ILE A 228 -5.12 21.21 -24.15
C ILE A 228 -5.20 22.57 -24.86
N LEU A 229 -4.40 23.56 -24.45
CA LEU A 229 -4.37 24.86 -25.11
C LEU A 229 -3.91 24.74 -26.56
N VAL A 230 -2.82 24.05 -26.83
CA VAL A 230 -2.28 23.87 -28.19
C VAL A 230 -3.30 23.15 -29.08
N THR A 231 -3.93 22.09 -28.59
CA THR A 231 -4.97 21.37 -29.35
C THR A 231 -6.19 22.27 -29.60
N SER A 232 -6.58 23.11 -28.64
CA SER A 232 -7.71 24.05 -28.78
C SER A 232 -7.48 25.09 -29.88
N PHE A 233 -6.24 25.51 -30.10
CA PHE A 233 -5.91 26.44 -31.19
C PHE A 233 -5.67 25.72 -32.52
N ILE A 234 -5.02 24.57 -32.52
CA ILE A 234 -4.70 23.84 -33.75
C ILE A 234 -5.96 23.21 -34.36
N PHE A 235 -6.89 22.71 -33.53
CA PHE A 235 -8.09 22.02 -34.03
C PHE A 235 -8.97 22.88 -34.94
N PRO A 236 -9.30 24.17 -34.65
CA PRO A 236 -10.03 25.04 -35.53
C PRO A 236 -9.29 25.33 -36.84
N ILE A 237 -7.95 25.47 -36.77
CA ILE A 237 -7.12 25.72 -37.94
C ILE A 237 -7.13 24.53 -38.89
N LEU A 238 -6.88 23.33 -38.34
CA LEU A 238 -6.94 22.06 -39.09
C LEU A 238 -8.35 21.83 -39.66
N TYR A 239 -9.39 22.10 -38.89
CA TYR A 239 -10.77 21.97 -39.36
C TYR A 239 -11.09 22.90 -40.53
N LYS A 240 -10.52 24.12 -40.55
CA LYS A 240 -10.77 25.12 -41.58
C LYS A 240 -9.94 24.88 -42.86
N PHE A 241 -8.69 24.39 -42.71
CA PHE A 241 -7.73 24.32 -43.83
C PHE A 241 -7.47 22.93 -44.38
N THR A 242 -7.99 21.89 -43.72
CA THR A 242 -7.81 20.52 -44.20
C THR A 242 -9.15 19.91 -44.66
N PRO A 243 -9.11 18.92 -45.59
CA PRO A 243 -10.33 18.23 -46.05
C PRO A 243 -10.95 17.33 -44.93
N VAL A 244 -10.42 17.37 -43.73
CA VAL A 244 -10.94 16.64 -42.57
C VAL A 244 -12.28 17.20 -42.06
N GLY A 245 -12.51 18.53 -42.25
CA GLY A 245 -13.75 19.19 -41.86
C GLY A 245 -15.02 18.60 -42.54
N PRO A 246 -15.06 18.48 -43.88
CA PRO A 246 -16.16 17.80 -44.57
C PRO A 246 -16.33 16.32 -44.18
N TRP A 247 -15.23 15.59 -43.95
CA TRP A 247 -15.28 14.18 -43.55
C TRP A 247 -15.89 13.99 -42.16
N ILE A 248 -15.51 14.83 -41.19
CA ILE A 248 -16.11 14.85 -39.84
C ILE A 248 -17.59 15.16 -39.91
N ARG A 249 -18.00 16.17 -40.66
CA ARG A 249 -19.43 16.50 -40.85
C ARG A 249 -20.20 15.35 -41.45
N HIS A 250 -19.64 14.66 -42.43
CA HIS A 250 -20.30 13.53 -43.04
C HIS A 250 -20.45 12.34 -42.07
N LYS A 251 -19.47 12.13 -41.22
CA LYS A 251 -19.49 11.00 -40.26
C LYS A 251 -20.39 11.26 -39.05
N PHE A 252 -20.39 12.47 -38.53
CA PHE A 252 -21.25 12.86 -37.39
C PHE A 252 -22.63 13.36 -37.81
N GLY A 253 -22.79 13.91 -39.02
CA GLY A 253 -24.09 14.30 -39.56
C GLY A 253 -25.04 13.12 -39.79
N LYS A 254 -24.51 11.95 -40.16
CA LYS A 254 -25.34 10.73 -40.29
C LYS A 254 -25.91 10.25 -38.94
N LYS A 255 -25.20 10.45 -37.82
CA LYS A 255 -25.74 10.12 -36.50
C LYS A 255 -26.92 10.97 -36.06
N LYS A 256 -26.93 12.25 -36.45
CA LYS A 256 -28.03 13.17 -36.07
C LYS A 256 -29.36 12.77 -36.74
N ASN A 257 -29.31 12.27 -37.98
CA ASN A 257 -30.49 11.80 -38.69
C ASN A 257 -31.05 10.52 -38.10
N ILE A 258 -30.22 9.65 -37.57
CA ILE A 258 -30.67 8.41 -36.92
C ILE A 258 -31.42 8.73 -35.62
N TRP A 259 -30.95 9.68 -34.81
CA TRP A 259 -31.63 10.09 -33.58
C TRP A 259 -32.97 10.79 -33.88
N TYR A 260 -33.07 11.57 -34.96
CA TYR A 260 -34.30 12.22 -35.37
C TYR A 260 -35.35 11.19 -35.81
N ASN A 261 -34.96 10.18 -36.57
CA ASN A 261 -35.85 9.12 -37.01
C ASN A 261 -36.33 8.22 -35.83
N ILE A 262 -35.48 7.95 -34.84
CA ILE A 262 -35.86 7.18 -33.65
C ILE A 262 -36.93 7.92 -32.84
N ASN A 263 -36.76 9.26 -32.66
CA ASN A 263 -37.75 10.03 -31.92
C ASN A 263 -39.11 10.10 -32.68
N GLU A 264 -39.08 10.23 -34.00
CA GLU A 264 -40.32 10.26 -34.81
C GLU A 264 -41.06 8.92 -34.80
N GLU A 265 -40.31 7.80 -34.78
CA GLU A 265 -40.88 6.45 -34.68
C GLU A 265 -41.45 6.18 -33.27
N THR A 266 -40.79 6.67 -32.24
CA THR A 266 -41.24 6.60 -30.84
C THR A 266 -42.53 7.41 -30.63
N ASP A 267 -42.62 8.64 -31.19
CA ASP A 267 -43.79 9.48 -31.11
C ASP A 267 -44.98 8.85 -31.87
N LYS A 268 -44.74 8.21 -33.00
CA LYS A 268 -45.78 7.47 -33.74
C LYS A 268 -46.31 6.25 -32.96
N LEU A 269 -45.45 5.53 -32.23
CA LEU A 269 -45.84 4.43 -31.39
C LEU A 269 -46.67 4.89 -30.17
N ILE A 270 -46.29 5.96 -29.52
CA ILE A 270 -46.98 6.55 -28.37
C ILE A 270 -48.38 7.00 -28.81
N ASN A 271 -48.53 7.72 -29.92
CA ASN A 271 -49.81 8.15 -30.48
C ASN A 271 -50.70 6.97 -30.91
N ALA A 272 -50.14 5.85 -31.35
CA ALA A 272 -50.90 4.64 -31.68
C ALA A 272 -51.45 3.97 -30.44
N TYR A 273 -50.71 3.90 -29.35
CA TYR A 273 -51.16 3.36 -28.05
C TYR A 273 -52.27 4.25 -27.45
N GLU A 274 -52.17 5.56 -27.49
CA GLU A 274 -53.23 6.47 -27.00
C GLU A 274 -54.52 6.34 -27.81
N MET A 275 -54.42 6.11 -29.13
CA MET A 275 -55.60 5.88 -29.94
C MET A 275 -56.29 4.54 -29.69
N GLU A 276 -55.55 3.52 -29.34
CA GLU A 276 -56.05 2.19 -29.01
C GLU A 276 -56.74 2.18 -27.64
N GLU A 277 -56.17 2.91 -26.66
CA GLU A 277 -56.77 3.09 -25.33
C GLU A 277 -58.07 3.89 -25.40
N HIS A 278 -58.14 4.93 -26.25
CA HIS A 278 -59.37 5.69 -26.52
C HIS A 278 -60.49 4.88 -27.24
N LYS A 279 -60.10 3.90 -28.08
CA LYS A 279 -61.06 2.98 -28.69
C LYS A 279 -61.58 1.93 -27.72
N SER A 280 -60.73 1.43 -26.85
CA SER A 280 -61.11 0.48 -25.80
C SER A 280 -62.05 1.10 -24.78
N SER A 281 -61.85 2.35 -24.41
CA SER A 281 -62.69 3.11 -23.48
C SER A 281 -64.09 3.40 -24.05
N LYS A 282 -64.26 3.53 -25.36
CA LYS A 282 -65.59 3.75 -25.99
C LYS A 282 -66.41 2.49 -26.17
N GLN A 283 -65.84 1.31 -26.08
CA GLN A 283 -66.58 0.05 -26.21
C GLN A 283 -67.23 -0.43 -24.92
N ASN A 284 -66.98 0.17 -23.77
CA ASN A 284 -67.50 -0.32 -22.47
C ASN A 284 -68.72 0.41 -21.93
N TYR A 285 -69.45 1.22 -22.72
CA TYR A 285 -70.70 1.85 -22.32
C TYR A 285 -71.84 1.50 -23.27
N ASN A 286 -72.35 0.28 -23.21
CA ASN A 286 -73.69 -0.09 -23.61
C ASN A 286 -74.28 -1.00 -22.57
N ILE A 287 -74.86 -0.43 -21.49
CA ILE A 287 -75.68 -1.12 -20.55
C ILE A 287 -77.11 -0.84 -21.02
N ALA A 288 -77.75 -1.87 -21.60
CA ALA A 288 -79.18 -1.87 -21.92
C ALA A 288 -79.95 -2.10 -20.63
N TYR A 289 -80.89 -1.19 -20.28
CA TYR A 289 -81.94 -1.42 -19.33
C TYR A 289 -83.13 -2.09 -20.08
N ASN A 290 -83.55 -3.24 -19.57
CA ASN A 290 -84.93 -3.73 -19.61
C ASN A 290 -85.22 -4.43 -18.31
#